data_00656a8f361b517b6c2e1284f6082718
#
_entry.id   00656a8f361b517b6c2e1284f6082718
#
_cell.length_a   1.000
_cell.length_b   1.000
_cell.length_c   1.000
_cell.angle_alpha   90.00
_cell.angle_beta   90.00
_cell.angle_gamma   90.00
#
_symmetry.space_group_name_H-M   'P 1'
#
loop_
_entity.id
_entity.type
_entity.pdbx_description
1 polymer ?
#
loop_
_entity_poly.entity_id
_entity_poly.type
_entity_poly.pdbx_seq_one_letter_code
_entity_poly.pdbx_strand_id
1 'polypeptide(L)'
;PDSLDRACRNMDLVIHLAGITKSINPDIFFQTNTTGTENLIKAVSEGTKTIFISSQAAVGPSKNLIPLSEQAPANPVSAYGRSKLLAEQLYLQTDRPINYTIIRPAIVYGPEDRESLSLFRIAKYHLNPHIGIRKSLVNIVHIRDLVEFIMICINNQSSGSEIFHINDGNDVGYKQNELISKAAECMDSWTIPLYVPKIALKLGVNLNSFISHIRGNTSILNPDKYNELTARGWVLSSQKAREILDYRPKYDIDSGFKMTIDWYRENGWL
;
A
#
# COMPACT_ATOMS: atom_id res chain seq x y z
N PRO A 1 20.59 -1.69 16.38
CA PRO A 1 20.95 -3.12 16.33
C PRO A 1 20.57 -3.84 17.63
N ASP A 2 21.11 -3.46 18.78
CA ASP A 2 20.94 -4.20 20.06
C ASP A 2 19.48 -4.38 20.52
N SER A 3 18.58 -3.45 20.18
CA SER A 3 17.15 -3.56 20.47
C SER A 3 16.46 -4.61 19.62
N LEU A 4 16.85 -4.73 18.34
CA LEU A 4 16.33 -5.75 17.42
C LEU A 4 16.84 -7.13 17.79
N ASP A 5 18.13 -7.26 18.13
CA ASP A 5 18.72 -8.54 18.57
C ASP A 5 17.98 -9.09 19.80
N ARG A 6 17.63 -8.22 20.76
CA ARG A 6 16.84 -8.62 21.93
C ARG A 6 15.40 -8.99 21.58
N ALA A 7 14.78 -8.21 20.68
CA ALA A 7 13.38 -8.43 20.27
C ALA A 7 13.19 -9.69 19.42
N CYS A 8 14.18 -10.03 18.58
CA CYS A 8 14.10 -11.17 17.66
C CYS A 8 14.66 -12.48 18.24
N ARG A 9 15.30 -12.42 19.42
CA ARG A 9 15.92 -13.61 20.03
C ARG A 9 14.89 -14.66 20.40
N ASN A 10 15.10 -15.89 19.92
CA ASN A 10 14.24 -17.05 20.20
C ASN A 10 12.77 -16.85 19.76
N MET A 11 12.53 -16.05 18.72
CA MET A 11 11.22 -15.92 18.12
C MET A 11 11.06 -16.96 17.01
N ASP A 12 9.93 -17.68 17.01
CA ASP A 12 9.57 -18.61 15.95
C ASP A 12 9.04 -17.86 14.71
N LEU A 13 8.46 -16.66 14.92
CA LEU A 13 7.86 -15.84 13.90
C LEU A 13 8.16 -14.36 14.15
N VAL A 14 8.52 -13.64 13.08
CA VAL A 14 8.64 -12.18 13.06
C VAL A 14 7.75 -11.61 11.97
N ILE A 15 6.82 -10.71 12.34
CA ILE A 15 6.00 -9.96 11.39
C ILE A 15 6.58 -8.55 11.26
N HIS A 16 7.19 -8.26 10.10
CA HIS A 16 7.85 -6.99 9.83
C HIS A 16 6.89 -6.01 9.14
N LEU A 17 6.21 -5.20 9.95
CA LEU A 17 5.34 -4.10 9.47
C LEU A 17 6.04 -2.73 9.57
N ALA A 18 7.17 -2.66 10.29
CA ALA A 18 7.86 -1.40 10.52
C ALA A 18 8.29 -0.75 9.19
N GLY A 19 7.99 0.52 9.06
CA GLY A 19 8.34 1.31 7.88
C GLY A 19 7.66 2.66 7.89
N ILE A 20 8.11 3.55 7.02
CA ILE A 20 7.49 4.85 6.81
C ILE A 20 6.94 4.95 5.40
N THR A 21 5.80 5.61 5.26
CA THR A 21 5.10 5.86 3.99
C THR A 21 5.21 7.33 3.55
N LYS A 22 5.69 8.21 4.43
CA LYS A 22 5.81 9.65 4.18
C LYS A 22 7.11 10.21 4.73
N SER A 23 7.81 10.99 3.92
CA SER A 23 8.96 11.80 4.34
C SER A 23 9.16 12.97 3.39
N ILE A 24 9.68 14.10 3.88
CA ILE A 24 10.16 15.22 3.06
C ILE A 24 11.51 14.85 2.45
N ASN A 25 12.38 14.18 3.23
CA ASN A 25 13.67 13.73 2.77
C ASN A 25 13.57 12.30 2.25
N PRO A 26 13.81 12.04 0.94
CA PRO A 26 13.79 10.71 0.37
C PRO A 26 14.74 9.71 1.04
N ASP A 27 15.88 10.16 1.58
CA ASP A 27 16.87 9.28 2.21
C ASP A 27 16.33 8.59 3.46
N ILE A 28 15.38 9.23 4.15
CA ILE A 28 14.73 8.64 5.34
C ILE A 28 13.95 7.35 4.97
N PHE A 29 13.38 7.28 3.76
CA PHE A 29 12.76 6.02 3.30
C PHE A 29 13.77 4.89 3.25
N PHE A 30 14.97 5.13 2.70
CA PHE A 30 16.01 4.10 2.59
C PHE A 30 16.59 3.74 3.96
N GLN A 31 16.84 4.72 4.81
CA GLN A 31 17.32 4.49 6.18
C GLN A 31 16.33 3.64 6.98
N THR A 32 15.04 3.98 6.93
CA THR A 32 14.02 3.28 7.72
C THR A 32 13.61 1.97 7.09
N ASN A 33 13.20 2.01 5.81
CA ASN A 33 12.60 0.83 5.16
C ASN A 33 13.66 -0.18 4.69
N THR A 34 14.81 0.28 4.17
CA THR A 34 15.84 -0.61 3.64
C THR A 34 16.85 -1.01 4.71
N THR A 35 17.55 -0.04 5.33
CA THR A 35 18.54 -0.34 6.37
C THR A 35 17.89 -0.94 7.62
N GLY A 36 16.67 -0.47 7.97
CA GLY A 36 15.87 -1.09 9.04
C GLY A 36 15.59 -2.57 8.79
N THR A 37 15.19 -2.93 7.56
CA THR A 37 14.98 -4.32 7.14
C THR A 37 16.29 -5.12 7.16
N GLU A 38 17.39 -4.56 6.70
CA GLU A 38 18.71 -5.20 6.77
C GLU A 38 19.09 -5.54 8.21
N ASN A 39 18.91 -4.60 9.12
CA ASN A 39 19.19 -4.81 10.54
C ASN A 39 18.27 -5.90 11.14
N LEU A 40 16.99 -5.94 10.73
CA LEU A 40 16.08 -6.99 11.17
C LEU A 40 16.52 -8.36 10.68
N ILE A 41 16.84 -8.49 9.38
CA ILE A 41 17.33 -9.75 8.79
C ILE A 41 18.58 -10.26 9.54
N LYS A 42 19.49 -9.36 9.93
CA LYS A 42 20.68 -9.71 10.73
C LYS A 42 20.33 -10.19 12.15
N ALA A 43 19.30 -9.62 12.75
CA ALA A 43 18.88 -9.91 14.13
C ALA A 43 18.01 -11.16 14.27
N VAL A 44 17.30 -11.56 13.22
CA VAL A 44 16.42 -12.74 13.23
C VAL A 44 17.25 -14.02 13.34
N SER A 45 16.83 -14.96 14.20
CA SER A 45 17.49 -16.26 14.37
C SER A 45 17.31 -17.15 13.12
N GLU A 46 18.24 -18.08 12.90
CA GLU A 46 18.12 -19.09 11.85
C GLU A 46 16.86 -19.94 12.08
N GLY A 47 16.17 -20.25 10.99
CA GLY A 47 14.91 -21.01 11.02
C GLY A 47 13.67 -20.20 11.40
N THR A 48 13.82 -18.95 11.87
CA THR A 48 12.68 -18.07 12.17
C THR A 48 11.90 -17.76 10.89
N LYS A 49 10.57 -17.92 10.95
CA LYS A 49 9.68 -17.47 9.88
C LYS A 49 9.52 -15.96 9.91
N THR A 50 9.66 -15.30 8.79
CA THR A 50 9.50 -13.84 8.68
C THR A 50 8.41 -13.50 7.68
N ILE A 51 7.43 -12.67 8.08
CA ILE A 51 6.41 -12.11 7.19
C ILE A 51 6.73 -10.62 7.00
N PHE A 52 7.11 -10.23 5.80
CA PHE A 52 7.42 -8.84 5.47
C PHE A 52 6.25 -8.19 4.72
N ILE A 53 5.70 -7.12 5.29
CA ILE A 53 4.68 -6.33 4.62
C ILE A 53 5.37 -5.28 3.75
N SER A 54 5.42 -5.58 2.45
CA SER A 54 5.88 -4.68 1.41
C SER A 54 4.74 -3.78 0.92
N SER A 55 4.65 -3.52 -0.37
CA SER A 55 3.60 -2.69 -0.99
C SER A 55 3.53 -2.95 -2.49
N GLN A 56 2.39 -2.72 -3.10
CA GLN A 56 2.31 -2.63 -4.57
C GLN A 56 3.25 -1.55 -5.14
N ALA A 57 3.62 -0.54 -4.35
CA ALA A 57 4.56 0.50 -4.77
C ALA A 57 5.95 -0.07 -5.09
N ALA A 58 6.34 -1.21 -4.51
CA ALA A 58 7.61 -1.88 -4.80
C ALA A 58 7.67 -2.42 -6.23
N VAL A 59 6.57 -3.00 -6.73
CA VAL A 59 6.50 -3.46 -8.13
C VAL A 59 6.21 -2.31 -9.08
N GLY A 60 5.53 -1.26 -8.62
CA GLY A 60 5.17 -0.10 -9.43
C GLY A 60 3.90 -0.30 -10.27
N PRO A 61 3.52 0.70 -11.08
CA PRO A 61 2.30 0.67 -11.87
C PRO A 61 2.44 -0.14 -13.16
N SER A 62 1.39 -0.85 -13.53
CA SER A 62 1.25 -1.49 -14.84
C SER A 62 1.15 -0.43 -15.96
N LYS A 63 1.95 -0.60 -17.02
CA LYS A 63 1.93 0.30 -18.17
C LYS A 63 0.67 0.14 -19.03
N ASN A 64 0.14 -1.07 -19.11
CA ASN A 64 -0.94 -1.47 -20.03
C ASN A 64 -2.27 -1.66 -19.31
N LEU A 65 -2.39 -1.31 -18.03
CA LEU A 65 -3.58 -1.56 -17.20
C LEU A 65 -3.92 -3.06 -17.07
N ILE A 66 -2.95 -3.94 -17.33
CA ILE A 66 -3.06 -5.38 -17.11
C ILE A 66 -2.55 -5.66 -15.68
N PRO A 67 -3.29 -6.41 -14.86
CA PRO A 67 -2.84 -6.76 -13.51
C PRO A 67 -1.45 -7.40 -13.52
N LEU A 68 -0.54 -6.90 -12.67
CA LEU A 68 0.80 -7.43 -12.56
C LEU A 68 0.80 -8.69 -11.69
N SER A 69 1.45 -9.74 -12.17
CA SER A 69 1.77 -10.91 -11.36
C SER A 69 3.03 -10.67 -10.53
N GLU A 70 3.33 -11.57 -9.59
CA GLU A 70 4.53 -11.50 -8.74
C GLU A 70 5.84 -11.58 -9.52
N GLN A 71 5.83 -12.18 -10.72
CA GLN A 71 6.96 -12.31 -11.63
C GLN A 71 7.17 -11.08 -12.53
N ALA A 72 6.23 -10.11 -12.48
CA ALA A 72 6.37 -8.92 -13.30
C ALA A 72 7.63 -8.11 -12.90
N PRO A 73 8.37 -7.57 -13.88
CA PRO A 73 9.55 -6.76 -13.59
C PRO A 73 9.14 -5.49 -12.82
N ALA A 74 9.78 -5.29 -11.67
CA ALA A 74 9.51 -4.14 -10.81
C ALA A 74 9.99 -2.84 -11.45
N ASN A 75 9.16 -1.80 -11.38
CA ASN A 75 9.44 -0.45 -11.89
C ASN A 75 8.82 0.62 -10.97
N PRO A 76 9.31 0.76 -9.72
CA PRO A 76 8.77 1.71 -8.75
C PRO A 76 8.96 3.15 -9.21
N VAL A 77 7.95 3.99 -8.99
CA VAL A 77 7.92 5.39 -9.46
C VAL A 77 8.15 6.42 -8.34
N SER A 78 8.28 5.97 -7.09
CA SER A 78 8.50 6.81 -5.90
C SER A 78 9.71 6.34 -5.08
N ALA A 79 10.28 7.20 -4.24
CA ALA A 79 11.35 6.83 -3.30
C ALA A 79 10.86 5.78 -2.31
N TYR A 80 9.61 5.90 -1.85
CA TYR A 80 8.95 4.88 -1.03
C TYR A 80 8.94 3.52 -1.73
N GLY A 81 8.44 3.45 -2.96
CA GLY A 81 8.41 2.19 -3.72
C GLY A 81 9.80 1.58 -3.93
N ARG A 82 10.79 2.42 -4.26
CA ARG A 82 12.19 1.97 -4.39
C ARG A 82 12.75 1.44 -3.08
N SER A 83 12.49 2.09 -1.95
CA SER A 83 12.95 1.63 -0.64
C SER A 83 12.33 0.30 -0.23
N LYS A 84 11.04 0.07 -0.56
CA LYS A 84 10.37 -1.21 -0.31
C LYS A 84 10.93 -2.31 -1.23
N LEU A 85 11.18 -2.02 -2.51
CA LEU A 85 11.79 -2.97 -3.43
C LEU A 85 13.20 -3.38 -2.96
N LEU A 86 14.03 -2.43 -2.54
CA LEU A 86 15.36 -2.73 -1.99
C LEU A 86 15.26 -3.58 -0.72
N ALA A 87 14.28 -3.33 0.14
CA ALA A 87 14.04 -4.15 1.32
C ALA A 87 13.63 -5.59 0.95
N GLU A 88 12.81 -5.79 -0.10
CA GLU A 88 12.50 -7.12 -0.63
C GLU A 88 13.76 -7.83 -1.16
N GLN A 89 14.62 -7.09 -1.89
CA GLN A 89 15.87 -7.65 -2.44
C GLN A 89 16.80 -8.16 -1.35
N LEU A 90 16.80 -7.54 -0.16
CA LEU A 90 17.58 -8.04 0.99
C LEU A 90 17.12 -9.43 1.44
N TYR A 91 15.79 -9.70 1.42
CA TYR A 91 15.26 -11.03 1.70
C TYR A 91 15.61 -12.03 0.58
N LEU A 92 15.51 -11.60 -0.69
CA LEU A 92 15.77 -12.47 -1.84
C LEU A 92 17.25 -12.84 -2.01
N GLN A 93 18.16 -12.00 -1.52
CA GLN A 93 19.61 -12.14 -1.70
C GLN A 93 20.35 -12.59 -0.44
N THR A 94 19.65 -12.81 0.68
CA THR A 94 20.31 -13.24 1.92
C THR A 94 20.75 -14.68 1.84
N ASP A 95 22.00 -14.96 2.23
CA ASP A 95 22.52 -16.33 2.40
C ASP A 95 22.08 -16.96 3.73
N ARG A 96 21.37 -16.20 4.57
CA ARG A 96 20.90 -16.71 5.85
C ARG A 96 19.72 -17.66 5.67
N PRO A 97 19.66 -18.80 6.38
CA PRO A 97 18.59 -19.77 6.29
C PRO A 97 17.34 -19.26 7.06
N ILE A 98 16.69 -18.23 6.53
CA ILE A 98 15.43 -17.70 7.05
C ILE A 98 14.31 -17.96 6.05
N ASN A 99 13.17 -18.42 6.53
CA ASN A 99 11.94 -18.55 5.72
C ASN A 99 11.22 -17.21 5.69
N TYR A 100 10.91 -16.69 4.51
CA TYR A 100 10.19 -15.42 4.42
C TYR A 100 8.95 -15.51 3.55
N THR A 101 7.96 -14.71 3.91
CA THR A 101 6.82 -14.40 3.05
C THR A 101 6.77 -12.89 2.85
N ILE A 102 6.83 -12.44 1.59
CA ILE A 102 6.68 -11.04 1.23
C ILE A 102 5.25 -10.81 0.77
N ILE A 103 4.54 -9.90 1.40
CA ILE A 103 3.18 -9.53 1.02
C ILE A 103 3.21 -8.13 0.40
N ARG A 104 2.72 -8.00 -0.84
CA ARG A 104 2.55 -6.73 -1.54
C ARG A 104 1.06 -6.39 -1.58
N PRO A 105 0.51 -5.72 -0.56
CA PRO A 105 -0.88 -5.30 -0.59
C PRO A 105 -1.10 -4.19 -1.62
N ALA A 106 -2.30 -4.17 -2.19
CA ALA A 106 -2.86 -3.03 -2.89
C ALA A 106 -3.06 -1.84 -1.92
N ILE A 107 -3.78 -0.79 -2.33
CA ILE A 107 -4.12 0.32 -1.45
C ILE A 107 -4.95 -0.22 -0.28
N VAL A 108 -4.35 -0.23 0.91
CA VAL A 108 -5.03 -0.67 2.14
C VAL A 108 -5.94 0.44 2.62
N TYR A 109 -7.17 0.08 3.01
CA TYR A 109 -8.13 1.00 3.60
C TYR A 109 -8.92 0.30 4.72
N GLY A 110 -9.57 1.09 5.57
CA GLY A 110 -10.43 0.55 6.63
C GLY A 110 -10.49 1.45 7.86
N PRO A 111 -11.10 0.99 8.95
CA PRO A 111 -11.09 1.65 10.24
C PRO A 111 -9.70 2.11 10.66
N GLU A 112 -9.60 3.28 11.32
CA GLU A 112 -8.36 3.91 11.82
C GLU A 112 -7.38 4.41 10.74
N ASP A 113 -7.64 4.17 9.45
CA ASP A 113 -6.75 4.63 8.39
C ASP A 113 -6.97 6.12 8.07
N ARG A 114 -5.94 6.94 8.30
CA ARG A 114 -5.95 8.37 7.99
C ARG A 114 -5.66 8.68 6.52
N GLU A 115 -5.09 7.74 5.79
CA GLU A 115 -4.74 7.95 4.37
C GLU A 115 -5.99 7.91 3.50
N SER A 116 -6.79 6.85 3.63
CA SER A 116 -8.03 6.69 2.87
C SER A 116 -9.13 7.65 3.33
N LEU A 117 -9.04 8.21 4.57
CA LEU A 117 -9.98 9.22 5.07
C LEU A 117 -10.15 10.40 4.10
N SER A 118 -9.08 10.78 3.38
CA SER A 118 -9.12 11.86 2.39
C SER A 118 -10.10 11.56 1.24
N LEU A 119 -10.20 10.31 0.80
CA LEU A 119 -11.17 9.88 -0.23
C LEU A 119 -12.61 10.09 0.25
N PHE A 120 -12.91 9.65 1.47
CA PHE A 120 -14.25 9.78 2.05
C PHE A 120 -14.63 11.24 2.34
N ARG A 121 -13.66 12.07 2.79
CA ARG A 121 -13.89 13.51 2.97
C ARG A 121 -14.17 14.22 1.65
N ILE A 122 -13.44 13.92 0.59
CA ILE A 122 -13.68 14.48 -0.75
C ILE A 122 -15.11 14.11 -1.20
N ALA A 123 -15.52 12.85 -1.03
CA ALA A 123 -16.87 12.39 -1.33
C ALA A 123 -17.93 13.10 -0.46
N LYS A 124 -17.69 13.29 0.83
CA LYS A 124 -18.56 14.03 1.76
C LYS A 124 -18.79 15.48 1.33
N TYR A 125 -17.77 16.13 0.75
CA TYR A 125 -17.88 17.49 0.21
C TYR A 125 -18.42 17.52 -1.23
N HIS A 126 -19.02 16.44 -1.72
CA HIS A 126 -19.60 16.30 -3.06
C HIS A 126 -18.61 16.51 -4.21
N LEU A 127 -17.32 16.36 -3.97
CA LEU A 127 -16.28 16.53 -4.98
C LEU A 127 -15.84 15.17 -5.54
N ASN A 128 -15.61 15.12 -6.87
CA ASN A 128 -15.03 13.96 -7.52
C ASN A 128 -13.94 14.42 -8.51
N PRO A 129 -12.69 14.59 -8.05
CA PRO A 129 -11.60 15.06 -8.90
C PRO A 129 -11.18 14.00 -9.91
N HIS A 130 -11.25 14.33 -11.18
CA HIS A 130 -10.78 13.55 -12.32
C HIS A 130 -9.42 14.08 -12.77
N ILE A 131 -8.34 13.37 -12.43
CA ILE A 131 -6.97 13.80 -12.75
C ILE A 131 -6.61 13.40 -14.19
N GLY A 132 -6.49 14.40 -15.06
CA GLY A 132 -6.24 14.18 -16.49
C GLY A 132 -7.40 13.50 -17.19
N ILE A 133 -7.19 13.15 -18.48
CA ILE A 133 -8.25 12.60 -19.36
C ILE A 133 -8.13 11.08 -19.58
N ARG A 134 -7.07 10.46 -19.06
CA ARG A 134 -6.81 9.04 -19.32
C ARG A 134 -7.32 8.16 -18.17
N LYS A 135 -7.82 6.98 -18.52
CA LYS A 135 -8.25 5.95 -17.56
C LYS A 135 -7.10 5.59 -16.62
N SER A 136 -7.34 5.63 -15.32
CA SER A 136 -6.47 5.14 -14.27
C SER A 136 -7.21 4.09 -13.46
N LEU A 137 -6.57 2.95 -13.22
CA LEU A 137 -7.12 1.84 -12.45
C LEU A 137 -6.29 1.64 -11.19
N VAL A 138 -6.96 1.32 -10.09
CA VAL A 138 -6.35 1.02 -8.80
C VAL A 138 -7.02 -0.20 -8.17
N ASN A 139 -6.22 -1.05 -7.52
CA ASN A 139 -6.75 -2.05 -6.60
C ASN A 139 -6.78 -1.50 -5.17
N ILE A 140 -7.67 -2.05 -4.38
CA ILE A 140 -7.82 -1.80 -2.96
C ILE A 140 -7.84 -3.12 -2.20
N VAL A 141 -7.61 -3.07 -0.90
CA VAL A 141 -7.80 -4.20 0.01
C VAL A 141 -8.25 -3.68 1.36
N HIS A 142 -9.29 -4.29 1.93
CA HIS A 142 -9.73 -3.94 3.28
C HIS A 142 -8.72 -4.44 4.32
N ILE A 143 -8.46 -3.65 5.36
CA ILE A 143 -7.46 -4.00 6.39
C ILE A 143 -7.73 -5.37 7.04
N ARG A 144 -8.99 -5.74 7.25
CA ARG A 144 -9.34 -7.05 7.84
C ARG A 144 -8.99 -8.20 6.92
N ASP A 145 -9.13 -8.06 5.60
CA ASP A 145 -8.72 -9.08 4.63
C ASP A 145 -7.20 -9.23 4.59
N LEU A 146 -6.46 -8.09 4.68
CA LEU A 146 -5.01 -8.14 4.79
C LEU A 146 -4.57 -8.84 6.07
N VAL A 147 -5.18 -8.53 7.22
CA VAL A 147 -4.89 -9.21 8.49
C VAL A 147 -5.22 -10.70 8.41
N GLU A 148 -6.36 -11.07 7.81
CA GLU A 148 -6.71 -12.47 7.61
C GLU A 148 -5.69 -13.19 6.72
N PHE A 149 -5.21 -12.55 5.65
CA PHE A 149 -4.16 -13.13 4.82
C PHE A 149 -2.84 -13.32 5.58
N ILE A 150 -2.47 -12.37 6.43
CA ILE A 150 -1.30 -12.54 7.32
C ILE A 150 -1.50 -13.76 8.23
N MET A 151 -2.70 -13.97 8.80
CA MET A 151 -3.01 -15.15 9.62
C MET A 151 -2.94 -16.44 8.83
N ILE A 152 -3.40 -16.44 7.57
CA ILE A 152 -3.23 -17.58 6.65
C ILE A 152 -1.73 -17.87 6.47
N CYS A 153 -0.92 -16.85 6.21
CA CYS A 153 0.53 -17.00 6.08
C CYS A 153 1.19 -17.52 7.34
N ILE A 154 0.75 -17.10 8.54
CA ILE A 154 1.26 -17.61 9.82
C ILE A 154 1.03 -19.12 9.93
N ASN A 155 -0.18 -19.56 9.64
CA ASN A 155 -0.59 -20.95 9.79
C ASN A 155 -0.09 -21.88 8.68
N ASN A 156 0.30 -21.30 7.53
CA ASN A 156 0.84 -22.07 6.43
C ASN A 156 2.28 -22.53 6.74
N GLN A 157 2.44 -23.84 6.85
CA GLN A 157 3.74 -24.48 7.12
C GLN A 157 4.55 -24.76 5.86
N SER A 158 4.09 -24.34 4.68
CA SER A 158 4.88 -24.55 3.46
C SER A 158 6.24 -23.85 3.59
N SER A 159 7.29 -24.63 3.41
CA SER A 159 8.68 -24.29 3.67
C SER A 159 9.33 -23.49 2.52
N GLY A 160 8.58 -22.66 1.82
CA GLY A 160 9.11 -21.87 0.70
C GLY A 160 9.13 -20.39 1.00
N SER A 161 10.16 -19.71 0.50
CA SER A 161 10.19 -18.24 0.48
C SER A 161 9.35 -17.74 -0.69
N GLU A 162 8.29 -16.96 -0.41
CA GLU A 162 7.26 -16.62 -1.39
C GLU A 162 6.90 -15.14 -1.37
N ILE A 163 6.49 -14.63 -2.53
CA ILE A 163 5.90 -13.29 -2.67
C ILE A 163 4.42 -13.45 -3.05
N PHE A 164 3.55 -12.67 -2.44
CA PHE A 164 2.12 -12.62 -2.75
C PHE A 164 1.64 -11.19 -2.97
N HIS A 165 0.82 -11.02 -3.99
CA HIS A 165 0.02 -9.82 -4.22
C HIS A 165 -1.36 -9.99 -3.59
N ILE A 166 -1.88 -8.95 -2.92
CA ILE A 166 -3.17 -9.00 -2.23
C ILE A 166 -4.03 -7.80 -2.61
N ASN A 167 -5.26 -8.09 -3.03
CA ASN A 167 -6.33 -7.14 -3.29
C ASN A 167 -7.68 -7.71 -2.81
N ASP A 168 -8.77 -7.01 -3.07
CA ASP A 168 -10.14 -7.39 -2.71
C ASP A 168 -10.78 -8.45 -3.65
N GLY A 169 -9.97 -9.15 -4.45
CA GLY A 169 -10.43 -10.13 -5.44
C GLY A 169 -10.72 -9.53 -6.82
N ASN A 170 -10.82 -8.23 -6.94
CA ASN A 170 -10.97 -7.54 -8.21
C ASN A 170 -9.60 -7.21 -8.83
N ASP A 171 -8.98 -8.14 -9.52
CA ASP A 171 -7.67 -7.95 -10.15
C ASP A 171 -7.69 -6.83 -11.21
N VAL A 172 -8.83 -6.60 -11.89
CA VAL A 172 -8.97 -5.55 -12.91
C VAL A 172 -8.88 -4.16 -12.28
N GLY A 173 -9.28 -4.03 -11.02
CA GLY A 173 -9.28 -2.79 -10.27
C GLY A 173 -10.44 -1.85 -10.61
N TYR A 174 -10.49 -0.74 -9.93
CA TYR A 174 -11.51 0.30 -10.02
C TYR A 174 -10.95 1.55 -10.66
N LYS A 175 -11.79 2.33 -11.36
CA LYS A 175 -11.39 3.69 -11.70
C LYS A 175 -11.38 4.54 -10.42
N GLN A 176 -10.38 5.40 -10.28
CA GLN A 176 -10.23 6.22 -9.09
C GLN A 176 -11.48 7.09 -8.80
N ASN A 177 -12.11 7.63 -9.83
CA ASN A 177 -13.35 8.40 -9.69
C ASN A 177 -14.57 7.52 -9.32
N GLU A 178 -14.58 6.24 -9.70
CA GLU A 178 -15.61 5.28 -9.28
C GLU A 178 -15.54 5.02 -7.76
N LEU A 179 -14.32 4.93 -7.18
CA LEU A 179 -14.15 4.80 -5.74
C LEU A 179 -14.76 5.98 -4.97
N ILE A 180 -14.56 7.21 -5.47
CA ILE A 180 -15.11 8.41 -4.82
C ILE A 180 -16.64 8.44 -4.94
N SER A 181 -17.18 8.11 -6.13
CA SER A 181 -18.65 8.01 -6.31
C SER A 181 -19.24 6.95 -5.38
N LYS A 182 -18.56 5.80 -5.27
CA LYS A 182 -19.01 4.70 -4.40
C LYS A 182 -18.97 5.08 -2.92
N ALA A 183 -17.94 5.80 -2.50
CA ALA A 183 -17.89 6.34 -1.13
C ALA A 183 -19.06 7.29 -0.85
N ALA A 184 -19.46 8.12 -1.82
CA ALA A 184 -20.62 9.00 -1.68
C ALA A 184 -21.92 8.18 -1.60
N GLU A 185 -22.13 7.19 -2.47
CA GLU A 185 -23.28 6.28 -2.42
C GLU A 185 -23.41 5.61 -1.05
N CYS A 186 -22.31 5.08 -0.49
CA CYS A 186 -22.30 4.49 0.85
C CYS A 186 -22.59 5.50 1.98
N MET A 187 -22.56 6.79 1.69
CA MET A 187 -22.95 7.88 2.62
C MET A 187 -24.34 8.44 2.33
N ASP A 188 -25.12 7.82 1.44
CA ASP A 188 -26.41 8.33 0.92
C ASP A 188 -26.25 9.72 0.29
N SER A 189 -25.18 9.92 -0.48
CA SER A 189 -24.77 11.21 -1.04
C SER A 189 -24.40 11.09 -2.52
N TRP A 190 -24.02 12.19 -3.13
CA TRP A 190 -23.68 12.33 -4.55
C TRP A 190 -22.39 13.13 -4.72
N THR A 191 -21.80 13.09 -5.94
CA THR A 191 -20.58 13.85 -6.23
C THR A 191 -20.69 14.57 -7.58
N ILE A 192 -19.99 15.70 -7.69
CA ILE A 192 -19.82 16.47 -8.92
C ILE A 192 -18.43 16.17 -9.51
N PRO A 193 -18.33 15.77 -10.78
CA PRO A 193 -17.03 15.58 -11.42
C PRO A 193 -16.29 16.92 -11.57
N LEU A 194 -15.06 16.98 -11.07
CA LEU A 194 -14.16 18.12 -11.17
C LEU A 194 -12.93 17.74 -11.99
N TYR A 195 -12.83 18.22 -13.22
CA TYR A 195 -11.71 17.93 -14.08
C TYR A 195 -10.47 18.73 -13.70
N VAL A 196 -9.41 18.05 -13.25
CA VAL A 196 -8.15 18.64 -12.84
C VAL A 196 -7.07 18.33 -13.89
N PRO A 197 -6.62 19.35 -14.67
CA PRO A 197 -5.51 19.17 -15.59
C PRO A 197 -4.23 18.76 -14.84
N LYS A 198 -3.46 17.83 -15.42
CA LYS A 198 -2.18 17.39 -14.79
C LYS A 198 -1.21 18.54 -14.53
N ILE A 199 -1.23 19.59 -15.36
CA ILE A 199 -0.39 20.77 -15.17
C ILE A 199 -0.79 21.54 -13.91
N ALA A 200 -2.08 21.71 -13.65
CA ALA A 200 -2.56 22.36 -12.42
C ALA A 200 -2.18 21.56 -11.17
N LEU A 201 -2.30 20.22 -11.24
CA LEU A 201 -1.84 19.34 -10.16
C LEU A 201 -0.33 19.50 -9.92
N LYS A 202 0.48 19.51 -10.99
CA LYS A 202 1.95 19.69 -10.89
C LYS A 202 2.32 21.02 -10.25
N LEU A 203 1.67 22.11 -10.63
CA LEU A 203 1.89 23.43 -10.04
C LEU A 203 1.50 23.43 -8.55
N GLY A 204 0.36 22.85 -8.20
CA GLY A 204 -0.08 22.71 -6.81
C GLY A 204 0.89 21.90 -5.95
N VAL A 205 1.41 20.79 -6.48
CA VAL A 205 2.43 19.96 -5.81
C VAL A 205 3.71 20.74 -5.57
N ASN A 206 4.21 21.45 -6.58
CA ASN A 206 5.45 22.22 -6.46
C ASN A 206 5.32 23.37 -5.44
N LEU A 207 4.19 24.10 -5.48
CA LEU A 207 3.91 25.16 -4.52
C LEU A 207 3.79 24.62 -3.09
N ASN A 208 3.08 23.50 -2.92
CA ASN A 208 2.91 22.87 -1.62
C ASN A 208 4.24 22.31 -1.08
N SER A 209 5.07 21.72 -1.93
CA SER A 209 6.42 21.26 -1.55
C SER A 209 7.30 22.43 -1.10
N PHE A 210 7.23 23.55 -1.79
CA PHE A 210 7.99 24.77 -1.42
C PHE A 210 7.53 25.31 -0.05
N ILE A 211 6.22 25.43 0.18
CA ILE A 211 5.65 25.89 1.45
C ILE A 211 6.01 24.92 2.59
N SER A 212 5.93 23.61 2.34
CA SER A 212 6.25 22.59 3.32
C SER A 212 7.73 22.60 3.70
N HIS A 213 8.61 22.84 2.74
CA HIS A 213 10.03 22.98 3.00
C HIS A 213 10.33 24.18 3.93
N ILE A 214 9.65 25.32 3.71
CA ILE A 214 9.79 26.50 4.58
C ILE A 214 9.24 26.25 5.98
N ARG A 215 8.13 25.52 6.10
CA ARG A 215 7.45 25.26 7.39
C ARG A 215 7.98 24.04 8.15
N GLY A 216 8.89 23.25 7.56
CA GLY A 216 9.44 22.04 8.16
C GLY A 216 8.41 20.91 8.36
N ASN A 217 7.25 20.98 7.69
CA ASN A 217 6.18 20.02 7.84
C ASN A 217 6.13 19.03 6.66
N THR A 218 5.79 17.74 6.94
CA THR A 218 5.55 16.75 5.90
C THR A 218 4.29 17.10 5.10
N SER A 219 4.44 17.27 3.79
CA SER A 219 3.31 17.48 2.89
C SER A 219 2.83 16.15 2.31
N ILE A 220 1.52 15.99 2.24
CA ILE A 220 0.86 14.87 1.57
C ILE A 220 1.11 14.94 0.05
N LEU A 221 1.20 16.16 -0.52
CA LEU A 221 1.45 16.40 -1.94
C LEU A 221 2.93 16.78 -2.14
N ASN A 222 3.73 15.81 -2.55
CA ASN A 222 5.13 15.96 -2.93
C ASN A 222 5.37 15.41 -4.35
N PRO A 223 6.56 15.58 -4.97
CA PRO A 223 6.85 15.07 -6.32
C PRO A 223 6.66 13.57 -6.47
N ASP A 224 6.98 12.78 -5.46
CA ASP A 224 6.76 11.32 -5.47
C ASP A 224 5.25 11.00 -5.51
N LYS A 225 4.45 11.73 -4.72
CA LYS A 225 2.99 11.58 -4.73
C LYS A 225 2.37 12.00 -6.06
N TYR A 226 2.94 13.03 -6.72
CA TYR A 226 2.54 13.39 -8.07
C TYR A 226 2.78 12.22 -9.05
N ASN A 227 3.94 11.56 -8.99
CA ASN A 227 4.26 10.41 -9.83
C ASN A 227 3.27 9.26 -9.59
N GLU A 228 2.96 8.97 -8.33
CA GLU A 228 1.98 7.95 -7.96
C GLU A 228 0.56 8.28 -8.47
N LEU A 229 0.07 9.50 -8.22
CA LEU A 229 -1.27 9.94 -8.62
C LEU A 229 -1.45 10.04 -10.13
N THR A 230 -0.39 10.29 -10.90
CA THR A 230 -0.43 10.41 -12.36
C THR A 230 -0.12 9.10 -13.07
N ALA A 231 0.38 8.10 -12.37
CA ALA A 231 0.52 6.73 -12.86
C ALA A 231 -0.87 6.08 -13.03
N ARG A 232 -0.99 5.16 -14.02
CA ARG A 232 -2.32 4.77 -14.50
C ARG A 232 -2.77 3.38 -14.08
N GLY A 233 -1.89 2.51 -13.73
CA GLY A 233 -2.19 1.08 -13.57
C GLY A 233 -1.71 0.54 -12.22
N TRP A 234 -2.29 0.99 -11.13
CA TRP A 234 -2.03 0.41 -9.81
C TRP A 234 -2.88 -0.85 -9.63
N VAL A 235 -2.61 -1.86 -10.50
CA VAL A 235 -3.36 -3.11 -10.54
C VAL A 235 -2.42 -4.31 -10.43
N LEU A 236 -2.74 -5.19 -9.48
CA LEU A 236 -2.04 -6.42 -9.16
C LEU A 236 -3.00 -7.60 -9.31
N SER A 237 -2.49 -8.76 -9.71
CA SER A 237 -3.25 -10.01 -9.62
C SER A 237 -2.99 -10.68 -8.27
N SER A 238 -4.04 -11.01 -7.54
CA SER A 238 -4.00 -11.84 -6.33
C SER A 238 -4.26 -13.33 -6.63
N GLN A 239 -4.19 -13.74 -7.90
CA GLN A 239 -4.47 -15.10 -8.35
C GLN A 239 -3.61 -16.13 -7.60
N LYS A 240 -2.32 -15.88 -7.47
CA LYS A 240 -1.39 -16.77 -6.75
C LYS A 240 -1.82 -17.00 -5.29
N ALA A 241 -2.23 -15.95 -4.59
CA ALA A 241 -2.71 -16.05 -3.22
C ALA A 241 -3.99 -16.90 -3.13
N ARG A 242 -4.90 -16.76 -4.09
CA ARG A 242 -6.13 -17.58 -4.19
C ARG A 242 -5.85 -19.04 -4.49
N GLU A 243 -4.90 -19.32 -5.39
CA GLU A 243 -4.59 -20.68 -5.84
C GLU A 243 -3.77 -21.47 -4.83
N ILE A 244 -2.77 -20.82 -4.20
CA ILE A 244 -1.82 -21.51 -3.31
C ILE A 244 -2.31 -21.53 -1.86
N LEU A 245 -2.92 -20.43 -1.40
CA LEU A 245 -3.30 -20.25 0.01
C LEU A 245 -4.82 -20.18 0.24
N ASP A 246 -5.61 -20.43 -0.78
CA ASP A 246 -7.08 -20.33 -0.75
C ASP A 246 -7.57 -18.98 -0.19
N TYR A 247 -6.83 -17.91 -0.47
CA TYR A 247 -7.23 -16.58 -0.06
C TYR A 247 -8.57 -16.20 -0.66
N ARG A 248 -9.51 -15.81 0.19
CA ARG A 248 -10.85 -15.36 -0.21
C ARG A 248 -11.17 -14.06 0.54
N PRO A 249 -10.99 -12.90 -0.11
CA PRO A 249 -11.35 -11.61 0.52
C PRO A 249 -12.84 -11.60 0.82
N LYS A 250 -13.21 -11.08 1.99
CA LYS A 250 -14.58 -11.06 2.50
C LYS A 250 -15.25 -9.71 2.32
N TYR A 251 -14.43 -8.67 2.14
CA TYR A 251 -14.90 -7.29 2.03
C TYR A 251 -14.77 -6.80 0.60
N ASP A 252 -15.90 -6.78 -0.10
CA ASP A 252 -16.02 -6.04 -1.35
C ASP A 252 -16.05 -4.52 -1.08
N ILE A 253 -16.09 -3.72 -2.14
CA ILE A 253 -16.09 -2.26 -2.04
C ILE A 253 -17.29 -1.73 -1.24
N ASP A 254 -18.46 -2.36 -1.34
CA ASP A 254 -19.68 -1.91 -0.67
C ASP A 254 -19.61 -2.14 0.84
N SER A 255 -19.37 -3.38 1.25
CA SER A 255 -19.29 -3.79 2.65
C SER A 255 -18.09 -3.14 3.36
N GLY A 256 -16.93 -3.07 2.69
CA GLY A 256 -15.73 -2.47 3.24
C GLY A 256 -15.85 -0.95 3.41
N PHE A 257 -16.43 -0.23 2.42
CA PHE A 257 -16.65 1.21 2.52
C PHE A 257 -17.66 1.53 3.60
N LYS A 258 -18.78 0.80 3.65
CA LYS A 258 -19.79 1.00 4.70
C LYS A 258 -19.18 0.85 6.09
N MET A 259 -18.47 -0.25 6.36
CA MET A 259 -17.81 -0.47 7.65
C MET A 259 -16.83 0.65 8.00
N THR A 260 -16.04 1.12 7.03
CA THR A 260 -15.06 2.18 7.22
C THR A 260 -15.74 3.51 7.54
N ILE A 261 -16.82 3.85 6.81
CA ILE A 261 -17.60 5.07 7.02
C ILE A 261 -18.28 5.05 8.38
N ASP A 262 -18.88 3.93 8.76
CA ASP A 262 -19.56 3.79 10.06
C ASP A 262 -18.55 4.03 11.19
N TRP A 263 -17.38 3.39 11.11
CA TRP A 263 -16.32 3.63 12.10
C TRP A 263 -15.86 5.09 12.14
N TYR A 264 -15.65 5.75 10.97
CA TYR A 264 -15.24 7.15 10.93
C TYR A 264 -16.30 8.09 11.53
N ARG A 265 -17.60 7.82 11.34
CA ARG A 265 -18.70 8.58 11.94
C ARG A 265 -18.74 8.40 13.45
N GLU A 266 -18.65 7.16 13.94
CA GLU A 266 -18.64 6.83 15.36
C GLU A 266 -17.47 7.47 16.11
N ASN A 267 -16.33 7.64 15.44
CA ASN A 267 -15.11 8.21 16.03
C ASN A 267 -14.88 9.70 15.68
N GLY A 268 -15.86 10.38 15.08
CA GLY A 268 -15.81 11.80 14.78
C GLY A 268 -14.79 12.22 13.71
N TRP A 269 -14.46 11.30 12.79
CA TRP A 269 -13.52 11.58 11.70
C TRP A 269 -14.23 12.08 10.43
N LEU A 270 -15.52 11.72 10.26
CA LEU A 270 -16.42 12.14 9.19
C LEU A 270 -17.67 12.87 9.71
#